data_ddaa9ecd74c5e9ad1fab018ed2f94357
#
_entry.id   ddaa9ecd74c5e9ad1fab018ed2f94357
#
_cell.length_a   1.000
_cell.length_b   1.000
_cell.length_c   1.000
_cell.angle_alpha   90.00
_cell.angle_beta   90.00
_cell.angle_gamma   90.00
#
_symmetry.space_group_name_H-M   'P 1'
#
loop_
_entity.id
_entity.type
_entity.pdbx_description
1 polymer ?
#
loop_
_entity_poly.entity_id
_entity_poly.type
_entity_poly.pdbx_seq_one_letter_code
_entity_poly.pdbx_strand_id
1 'polypeptide(L)'
;MKKHNFSAGPCILPQSVLQQASAAVLNFDNLDLSLIEISHRSKNFIAVTDQATALVKELLNVPEGYSVIFLGGGASLEFCMIPFNLMREGGKAAYLETGTWAKKARQESELFGETVIAASSADKNFSYIPKGYEI
;
A
#
# COMPACT_ATOMS: atom_id res chain seq x y z
N MET A 1 -8.65 -27.11 -13.04
CA MET A 1 -9.53 -26.10 -12.38
C MET A 1 -8.66 -25.22 -11.49
N LYS A 2 -8.77 -23.88 -11.59
CA LYS A 2 -8.00 -22.95 -10.74
C LYS A 2 -8.53 -23.06 -9.30
N LYS A 3 -7.62 -23.16 -8.32
CA LYS A 3 -8.01 -23.18 -6.89
C LYS A 3 -8.52 -21.82 -6.45
N HIS A 4 -9.48 -21.79 -5.56
CA HIS A 4 -9.88 -20.56 -4.88
C HIS A 4 -8.80 -20.14 -3.88
N ASN A 5 -8.36 -18.89 -3.96
CA ASN A 5 -7.39 -18.31 -3.06
C ASN A 5 -8.02 -17.09 -2.36
N PHE A 6 -8.10 -17.15 -1.04
CA PHE A 6 -8.64 -16.11 -0.18
C PHE A 6 -7.54 -15.45 0.68
N SER A 7 -6.27 -15.60 0.29
CA SER A 7 -5.16 -14.95 0.98
C SER A 7 -5.25 -13.43 0.85
N ALA A 8 -4.91 -12.73 1.93
CA ALA A 8 -4.90 -11.27 1.95
C ALA A 8 -3.81 -10.66 1.05
N GLY A 9 -2.68 -11.36 0.91
CA GLY A 9 -1.57 -11.04 0.03
C GLY A 9 -0.43 -12.05 0.18
N PRO A 10 0.14 -12.54 -0.94
CA PRO A 10 -0.29 -12.36 -2.34
C PRO A 10 -1.71 -12.87 -2.58
N CYS A 11 -2.52 -12.05 -3.24
CA CYS A 11 -3.92 -12.38 -3.54
C CYS A 11 -4.11 -12.96 -4.94
N ILE A 12 -5.34 -13.35 -5.25
CA ILE A 12 -5.69 -13.85 -6.58
C ILE A 12 -5.78 -12.70 -7.57
N LEU A 13 -5.26 -12.93 -8.78
CA LEU A 13 -5.44 -12.03 -9.92
C LEU A 13 -6.30 -12.70 -10.99
N PRO A 14 -7.05 -11.92 -11.79
CA PRO A 14 -7.73 -12.43 -12.98
C PRO A 14 -6.77 -13.15 -13.93
N GLN A 15 -7.24 -14.21 -14.58
CA GLN A 15 -6.39 -14.98 -15.49
C GLN A 15 -5.87 -14.14 -16.66
N SER A 16 -6.69 -13.22 -17.15
CA SER A 16 -6.31 -12.27 -18.22
C SER A 16 -5.12 -11.40 -17.83
N VAL A 17 -5.08 -10.92 -16.59
CA VAL A 17 -3.95 -10.12 -16.07
C VAL A 17 -2.67 -10.95 -16.05
N LEU A 18 -2.73 -12.21 -15.60
CA LEU A 18 -1.57 -13.10 -15.58
C LEU A 18 -1.06 -13.43 -16.99
N GLN A 19 -1.97 -13.59 -17.95
CA GLN A 19 -1.61 -13.83 -19.36
C GLN A 19 -0.93 -12.60 -19.98
N GLN A 20 -1.49 -11.40 -19.75
CA GLN A 20 -0.89 -10.14 -20.23
C GLN A 20 0.48 -9.89 -19.60
N ALA A 21 0.62 -10.10 -18.29
CA ALA A 21 1.89 -9.96 -17.61
C ALA A 21 2.94 -10.95 -18.14
N SER A 22 2.56 -12.21 -18.37
CA SER A 22 3.44 -13.22 -18.96
C SER A 22 3.89 -12.84 -20.37
N ALA A 23 2.98 -12.35 -21.21
CA ALA A 23 3.30 -11.86 -22.54
C ALA A 23 4.27 -10.67 -22.50
N ALA A 24 4.03 -9.71 -21.60
CA ALA A 24 4.87 -8.53 -21.44
C ALA A 24 6.30 -8.88 -20.95
N VAL A 25 6.44 -9.93 -20.15
CA VAL A 25 7.77 -10.44 -19.73
C VAL A 25 8.51 -11.08 -20.88
N LEU A 26 7.83 -11.71 -21.84
CA LEU A 26 8.46 -12.35 -23.00
C LEU A 26 8.80 -11.34 -24.10
N ASN A 27 7.87 -10.46 -24.44
CA ASN A 27 8.04 -9.41 -25.44
C ASN A 27 7.04 -8.29 -25.18
N PHE A 28 7.51 -7.17 -24.67
CA PHE A 28 6.67 -6.04 -24.32
C PHE A 28 6.42 -5.14 -25.54
N ASP A 29 5.15 -4.93 -25.88
CA ASP A 29 4.72 -3.99 -26.93
C ASP A 29 5.44 -4.19 -28.28
N ASN A 30 5.74 -5.45 -28.63
CA ASN A 30 6.49 -5.85 -29.84
C ASN A 30 7.87 -5.18 -29.99
N LEU A 31 8.52 -4.85 -28.89
CA LEU A 31 9.85 -4.24 -28.87
C LEU A 31 10.99 -5.27 -29.01
N ASP A 32 10.67 -6.57 -29.06
CA ASP A 32 11.63 -7.68 -28.93
C ASP A 32 12.49 -7.60 -27.66
N LEU A 33 11.96 -6.95 -26.63
CA LEU A 33 12.51 -6.82 -25.29
C LEU A 33 11.44 -7.13 -24.24
N SER A 34 11.87 -7.69 -23.13
CA SER A 34 11.01 -7.87 -21.95
C SER A 34 10.69 -6.53 -21.28
N LEU A 35 9.50 -6.43 -20.67
CA LEU A 35 9.15 -5.31 -19.80
C LEU A 35 10.20 -5.07 -18.70
N ILE A 36 10.85 -6.11 -18.19
CA ILE A 36 11.87 -6.02 -17.13
C ILE A 36 13.27 -5.66 -17.66
N GLU A 37 13.47 -5.63 -18.98
CA GLU A 37 14.73 -5.24 -19.64
C GLU A 37 14.71 -3.78 -20.09
N ILE A 38 13.55 -3.15 -20.22
CA ILE A 38 13.43 -1.76 -20.65
C ILE A 38 13.62 -0.79 -19.50
N SER A 39 14.13 0.40 -19.80
CA SER A 39 14.28 1.47 -18.81
C SER A 39 12.92 1.99 -18.34
N HIS A 40 12.77 2.22 -17.04
CA HIS A 40 11.62 2.93 -16.48
C HIS A 40 11.44 4.37 -17.01
N ARG A 41 12.45 4.91 -17.73
CA ARG A 41 12.43 6.22 -18.40
C ARG A 41 12.07 6.11 -19.88
N SER A 42 11.88 4.90 -20.41
CA SER A 42 11.44 4.72 -21.78
C SER A 42 10.00 5.20 -21.96
N LYS A 43 9.68 5.67 -23.15
CA LYS A 43 8.31 6.16 -23.47
C LYS A 43 7.25 5.09 -23.22
N ASN A 44 7.55 3.83 -23.56
CA ASN A 44 6.64 2.71 -23.37
C ASN A 44 6.37 2.43 -21.89
N PHE A 45 7.40 2.47 -21.04
CA PHE A 45 7.22 2.28 -19.59
C PHE A 45 6.48 3.47 -18.95
N ILE A 46 6.83 4.70 -19.34
CA ILE A 46 6.13 5.91 -18.88
C ILE A 46 4.64 5.83 -19.23
N ALA A 47 4.29 5.42 -20.44
CA ALA A 47 2.90 5.27 -20.86
C ALA A 47 2.12 4.28 -19.96
N VAL A 48 2.72 3.16 -19.56
CA VAL A 48 2.12 2.21 -18.60
C VAL A 48 1.90 2.86 -17.23
N THR A 49 2.90 3.59 -16.73
CA THR A 49 2.82 4.26 -15.43
C THR A 49 1.76 5.37 -15.42
N ASP A 50 1.69 6.15 -16.50
CA ASP A 50 0.69 7.20 -16.66
C ASP A 50 -0.72 6.62 -16.71
N GLN A 51 -0.91 5.54 -17.47
CA GLN A 51 -2.19 4.81 -17.51
C GLN A 51 -2.57 4.25 -16.14
N ALA A 52 -1.64 3.62 -15.43
CA ALA A 52 -1.88 3.10 -14.09
C ALA A 52 -2.29 4.22 -13.12
N THR A 53 -1.59 5.36 -13.19
CA THR A 53 -1.91 6.55 -12.39
C THR A 53 -3.32 7.10 -12.70
N ALA A 54 -3.67 7.19 -13.98
CA ALA A 54 -5.00 7.64 -14.41
C ALA A 54 -6.10 6.70 -13.91
N LEU A 55 -5.90 5.38 -14.06
CA LEU A 55 -6.85 4.37 -13.59
C LEU A 55 -7.05 4.40 -12.07
N VAL A 56 -5.99 4.60 -11.29
CA VAL A 56 -6.12 4.74 -9.83
C VAL A 56 -6.95 5.98 -9.49
N LYS A 57 -6.70 7.11 -10.16
CA LYS A 57 -7.47 8.35 -9.96
C LYS A 57 -8.95 8.16 -10.29
N GLU A 58 -9.24 7.51 -11.40
CA GLU A 58 -10.61 7.21 -11.85
C GLU A 58 -11.34 6.29 -10.86
N LEU A 59 -10.75 5.13 -10.54
CA LEU A 59 -11.39 4.11 -9.72
C LEU A 59 -11.62 4.54 -8.28
N LEU A 60 -10.74 5.38 -7.74
CA LEU A 60 -10.83 5.88 -6.36
C LEU A 60 -11.46 7.28 -6.27
N ASN A 61 -11.91 7.86 -7.39
CA ASN A 61 -12.42 9.24 -7.44
C ASN A 61 -11.48 10.24 -6.76
N VAL A 62 -10.17 10.15 -7.06
CA VAL A 62 -9.16 11.00 -6.42
C VAL A 62 -9.41 12.47 -6.79
N PRO A 63 -9.62 13.37 -5.81
CA PRO A 63 -9.91 14.76 -6.09
C PRO A 63 -8.75 15.49 -6.77
N GLU A 64 -9.07 16.63 -7.41
CA GLU A 64 -8.03 17.55 -7.90
C GLU A 64 -7.14 18.02 -6.75
N GLY A 65 -5.86 18.23 -7.03
CA GLY A 65 -4.86 18.63 -6.03
C GLY A 65 -4.18 17.45 -5.33
N TYR A 66 -4.65 16.20 -5.53
CA TYR A 66 -3.99 14.99 -5.01
C TYR A 66 -3.13 14.30 -6.07
N SER A 67 -2.00 13.80 -5.64
CA SER A 67 -1.08 13.01 -6.47
C SER A 67 -1.15 11.53 -6.11
N VAL A 68 -1.05 10.67 -7.13
CA VAL A 68 -0.85 9.23 -6.95
C VAL A 68 0.63 8.95 -7.09
N ILE A 69 1.19 8.28 -6.11
CA ILE A 69 2.60 7.85 -6.11
C ILE A 69 2.68 6.35 -5.82
N PHE A 70 3.57 5.66 -6.52
CA PHE A 70 3.87 4.25 -6.29
C PHE A 70 5.17 4.13 -5.52
N LEU A 71 5.07 3.67 -4.26
CA LEU A 71 6.20 3.57 -3.33
C LEU A 71 6.58 2.12 -3.11
N GLY A 72 7.88 1.85 -3.03
CA GLY A 72 8.39 0.56 -2.59
C GLY A 72 8.25 0.37 -1.07
N GLY A 73 8.40 -0.89 -0.59
CA GLY A 73 8.45 -1.21 0.83
C GLY A 73 7.11 -1.62 1.46
N GLY A 74 6.01 -1.48 0.73
CA GLY A 74 4.67 -1.86 1.21
C GLY A 74 4.25 -1.14 2.49
N ALA A 75 3.20 -1.64 3.14
CA ALA A 75 2.66 -1.05 4.37
C ALA A 75 3.68 -0.99 5.52
N SER A 76 4.66 -1.89 5.55
CA SER A 76 5.68 -1.87 6.62
C SER A 76 6.54 -0.61 6.55
N LEU A 77 6.90 -0.14 5.36
CA LEU A 77 7.64 1.11 5.22
C LEU A 77 6.73 2.34 5.46
N GLU A 78 5.45 2.26 5.11
CA GLU A 78 4.47 3.31 5.41
C GLU A 78 4.35 3.59 6.92
N PHE A 79 4.52 2.59 7.77
CA PHE A 79 4.50 2.77 9.22
C PHE A 79 5.61 3.70 9.73
N CYS A 80 6.74 3.77 9.01
CA CYS A 80 7.81 4.73 9.27
C CYS A 80 7.59 6.04 8.52
N MET A 81 7.18 5.98 7.24
CA MET A 81 7.04 7.17 6.39
C MET A 81 6.01 8.15 6.93
N ILE A 82 4.87 7.66 7.44
CA ILE A 82 3.79 8.51 7.95
C ILE A 82 4.28 9.34 9.15
N PRO A 83 4.78 8.74 10.25
CA PRO A 83 5.26 9.53 11.37
C PRO A 83 6.47 10.38 11.00
N PHE A 84 7.40 9.89 10.18
CA PHE A 84 8.55 10.66 9.72
C PHE A 84 8.16 11.97 9.01
N ASN A 85 7.12 11.95 8.21
CA ASN A 85 6.67 13.12 7.45
C ASN A 85 5.67 14.01 8.19
N LEU A 86 4.84 13.44 9.08
CA LEU A 86 3.70 14.13 9.66
C LEU A 86 3.86 14.43 11.16
N MET A 87 4.69 13.68 11.88
CA MET A 87 4.96 13.97 13.28
C MET A 87 5.88 15.17 13.42
N ARG A 88 5.43 16.16 14.19
CA ARG A 88 6.27 17.34 14.53
C ARG A 88 7.15 17.01 15.73
N GLU A 89 8.23 17.73 15.90
CA GLU A 89 9.05 17.65 17.12
C GLU A 89 8.19 17.90 18.36
N GLY A 90 8.29 17.00 19.35
CA GLY A 90 7.43 16.99 20.53
C GLY A 90 5.98 16.60 20.28
N GLY A 91 5.62 16.18 19.06
CA GLY A 91 4.29 15.74 18.67
C GLY A 91 3.91 14.38 19.25
N LYS A 92 2.60 14.12 19.29
CA LYS A 92 2.02 12.86 19.72
C LYS A 92 1.21 12.25 18.61
N ALA A 93 1.25 10.91 18.48
CA ALA A 93 0.39 10.16 17.57
C ALA A 93 -0.51 9.20 18.35
N ALA A 94 -1.82 9.24 18.08
CA ALA A 94 -2.80 8.35 18.67
C ALA A 94 -3.04 7.14 17.75
N TYR A 95 -3.10 5.95 18.33
CA TYR A 95 -3.30 4.69 17.62
C TYR A 95 -4.50 3.92 18.15
N LEU A 96 -5.24 3.31 17.23
CA LEU A 96 -6.25 2.30 17.53
C LEU A 96 -5.58 0.92 17.36
N GLU A 97 -5.23 0.29 18.47
CA GLU A 97 -4.54 -1.01 18.45
C GLU A 97 -5.56 -2.15 18.34
N THR A 98 -5.98 -2.42 17.11
CA THR A 98 -7.01 -3.41 16.76
C THR A 98 -6.46 -4.66 16.07
N GLY A 99 -5.15 -4.87 16.09
CA GLY A 99 -4.52 -6.03 15.49
C GLY A 99 -2.99 -5.94 15.46
N THR A 100 -2.36 -7.00 14.99
CA THR A 100 -0.89 -7.11 14.92
C THR A 100 -0.26 -5.99 14.08
N TRP A 101 -0.88 -5.62 12.97
CA TRP A 101 -0.36 -4.57 12.10
C TRP A 101 -0.52 -3.17 12.71
N ALA A 102 -1.64 -2.90 13.36
CA ALA A 102 -1.84 -1.66 14.11
C ALA A 102 -0.80 -1.50 15.23
N LYS A 103 -0.51 -2.60 15.96
CA LYS A 103 0.53 -2.62 16.98
C LYS A 103 1.91 -2.33 16.39
N LYS A 104 2.26 -2.93 15.24
CA LYS A 104 3.53 -2.66 14.55
C LYS A 104 3.62 -1.21 14.10
N ALA A 105 2.57 -0.67 13.51
CA ALA A 105 2.54 0.74 13.09
C ALA A 105 2.82 1.70 14.27
N ARG A 106 2.21 1.44 15.44
CA ARG A 106 2.49 2.20 16.64
C ARG A 106 3.96 2.09 17.08
N GLN A 107 4.50 0.86 17.10
CA GLN A 107 5.88 0.63 17.50
C GLN A 107 6.89 1.36 16.61
N GLU A 108 6.69 1.39 15.29
CA GLU A 108 7.53 2.15 14.37
C GLU A 108 7.43 3.66 14.61
N SER A 109 6.25 4.16 14.97
CA SER A 109 6.04 5.58 15.27
C SER A 109 6.75 6.04 16.56
N GLU A 110 7.01 5.15 17.51
CA GLU A 110 7.75 5.46 18.74
C GLU A 110 9.18 5.94 18.49
N LEU A 111 9.73 5.64 17.32
CA LEU A 111 11.05 6.12 16.88
C LEU A 111 11.06 7.64 16.57
N PHE A 112 9.91 8.24 16.34
CA PHE A 112 9.75 9.62 15.89
C PHE A 112 9.12 10.55 16.92
N GLY A 113 8.51 10.01 17.97
CA GLY A 113 7.89 10.82 19.02
C GLY A 113 7.02 10.02 19.98
N GLU A 114 6.19 10.71 20.76
CA GLU A 114 5.31 10.07 21.73
C GLU A 114 4.13 9.40 21.03
N THR A 115 3.80 8.16 21.43
CA THR A 115 2.61 7.47 20.95
C THR A 115 1.64 7.19 22.08
N VAL A 116 0.34 7.29 21.78
CA VAL A 116 -0.74 7.04 22.71
C VAL A 116 -1.66 5.96 22.12
N ILE A 117 -2.03 4.98 22.93
CA ILE A 117 -3.07 4.03 22.56
C ILE A 117 -4.42 4.64 22.92
N ALA A 118 -5.14 5.17 21.93
CA ALA A 118 -6.47 5.75 22.13
C ALA A 118 -7.51 4.67 22.48
N ALA A 119 -7.38 3.49 21.86
CA ALA A 119 -8.18 2.33 22.21
C ALA A 119 -7.50 1.05 21.75
N SER A 120 -7.77 -0.08 22.42
CA SER A 120 -7.24 -1.39 22.06
C SER A 120 -8.32 -2.46 22.25
N SER A 121 -8.27 -3.49 21.43
CA SER A 121 -9.06 -4.73 21.57
C SER A 121 -8.20 -5.96 21.88
N ALA A 122 -6.98 -5.74 22.38
CA ALA A 122 -6.05 -6.80 22.73
C ALA A 122 -6.57 -7.73 23.85
N ASP A 123 -7.41 -7.22 24.72
CA ASP A 123 -8.08 -7.97 25.81
C ASP A 123 -8.88 -9.17 25.32
N LYS A 124 -9.40 -9.10 24.10
CA LYS A 124 -10.13 -10.20 23.41
C LYS A 124 -9.44 -10.65 22.14
N ASN A 125 -8.13 -10.61 22.11
CA ASN A 125 -7.33 -11.04 20.97
C ASN A 125 -7.76 -10.37 19.65
N PHE A 126 -8.06 -9.07 19.71
CA PHE A 126 -8.45 -8.24 18.56
C PHE A 126 -9.74 -8.71 17.84
N SER A 127 -10.67 -9.32 18.55
CA SER A 127 -11.91 -9.84 17.97
C SER A 127 -13.04 -8.81 17.81
N TYR A 128 -12.81 -7.56 18.21
CA TYR A 128 -13.78 -6.47 18.07
C TYR A 128 -13.11 -5.13 17.75
N ILE A 129 -13.90 -4.17 17.30
CA ILE A 129 -13.46 -2.78 17.10
C ILE A 129 -13.92 -1.94 18.28
N PRO A 130 -13.01 -1.31 19.04
CA PRO A 130 -13.36 -0.42 20.16
C PRO A 130 -14.25 0.74 19.69
N LYS A 131 -15.16 1.19 20.55
CA LYS A 131 -16.05 2.34 20.31
C LYS A 131 -16.05 3.25 21.54
N GLY A 132 -16.43 4.53 21.36
CA GLY A 132 -16.56 5.49 22.44
C GLY A 132 -15.25 5.93 23.08
N TYR A 133 -14.15 5.92 22.31
CA TYR A 133 -12.86 6.47 22.71
C TYR A 133 -12.74 7.94 22.28
N GLU A 134 -11.94 8.70 23.00
CA GLU A 134 -11.55 10.08 22.67
C GLU A 134 -10.11 10.12 22.16
N ILE A 135 -9.81 11.06 21.27
CA ILE A 135 -8.47 11.28 20.68
C ILE A 135 -7.94 12.65 21.08
#